data_506e24366c7b539ee8889bf77fbb145f
#
_entry.id   506e24366c7b539ee8889bf77fbb145f
#
_cell.length_a   1.000
_cell.length_b   1.000
_cell.length_c   1.000
_cell.angle_alpha   90.00
_cell.angle_beta   90.00
_cell.angle_gamma   90.00
#
_symmetry.space_group_name_H-M   'P 1'
#
loop_
_entity.id
_entity.type
_entity.pdbx_description
1 polymer ?
#
loop_
_entity_poly.entity_id
_entity_poly.type
_entity_poly.pdbx_seq_one_letter_code
_entity_poly.pdbx_strand_id
1 'polypeptide(L)'
;MITTTTKKKAAKKRALRSPANKAYAFKSGLALKTWRQGKGIPRPLFAQIADCSERTLATYEGKARLPVKFSRPVEESIRLILALEELAGDNAALKEWLQKPNAAFDRRTPLSLIKGGEVDVLWGMVHQIRQGAFA
;
A
#
# COMPACT_ATOMS: atom_id res chain seq x y z
N MET A 1 18.97 1.98 -32.98
CA MET A 1 19.47 3.13 -32.21
C MET A 1 18.37 3.99 -31.68
N ILE A 2 17.65 4.60 -32.56
CA ILE A 2 16.51 5.44 -32.17
C ILE A 2 15.48 4.65 -31.38
N THR A 3 15.23 3.43 -31.78
CA THR A 3 14.31 2.54 -31.15
C THR A 3 14.69 2.31 -29.68
N THR A 4 15.97 2.11 -29.41
CA THR A 4 16.48 1.88 -28.08
C THR A 4 16.22 3.09 -27.20
N THR A 5 16.46 4.27 -27.72
CA THR A 5 16.25 5.51 -26.99
C THR A 5 14.78 5.67 -26.63
N THR A 6 13.91 5.38 -27.58
CA THR A 6 12.47 5.47 -27.36
C THR A 6 12.02 4.51 -26.27
N LYS A 7 12.54 3.29 -26.29
CA LYS A 7 12.22 2.30 -25.27
C LYS A 7 12.67 2.76 -23.90
N LYS A 8 13.85 3.36 -23.81
CA LYS A 8 14.35 3.88 -22.55
C LYS A 8 13.44 4.97 -22.00
N LYS A 9 12.96 5.84 -22.86
CA LYS A 9 12.06 6.89 -22.44
C LYS A 9 10.75 6.31 -21.91
N ALA A 10 10.22 5.32 -22.58
CA ALA A 10 9.01 4.68 -22.14
C ALA A 10 9.18 4.00 -20.79
N ALA A 11 10.31 3.32 -20.60
CA ALA A 11 10.63 2.69 -19.33
C ALA A 11 10.78 3.72 -18.22
N LYS A 12 11.42 4.83 -18.53
CA LYS A 12 11.60 5.90 -17.58
C LYS A 12 10.27 6.52 -17.18
N LYS A 13 9.36 6.68 -18.11
CA LYS A 13 8.03 7.16 -17.81
C LYS A 13 7.31 6.26 -16.82
N ARG A 14 7.42 4.96 -17.04
CA ARG A 14 6.83 4.02 -16.12
C ARG A 14 7.47 4.12 -14.74
N ALA A 15 8.79 4.31 -14.72
CA ALA A 15 9.50 4.45 -13.46
C ALA A 15 9.08 5.68 -12.68
N LEU A 16 8.67 6.73 -13.37
CA LEU A 16 8.19 7.95 -12.75
C LEU A 16 6.78 7.84 -12.23
N ARG A 17 6.06 6.83 -12.66
CA ARG A 17 4.74 6.60 -12.10
C ARG A 17 4.90 6.18 -10.66
N SER A 18 3.98 6.63 -9.84
CA SER A 18 3.95 6.22 -8.45
C SER A 18 3.94 4.70 -8.35
N PRO A 19 4.71 4.12 -7.44
CA PRO A 19 4.61 2.69 -7.16
C PRO A 19 3.18 2.23 -6.89
N ALA A 20 2.32 3.12 -6.40
CA ALA A 20 0.93 2.81 -6.15
C ALA A 20 0.15 2.46 -7.41
N ASN A 21 0.66 2.87 -8.57
CA ASN A 21 0.00 2.55 -9.85
C ASN A 21 0.45 1.21 -10.43
N LYS A 22 1.48 0.62 -9.85
CA LYS A 22 1.96 -0.67 -10.31
C LYS A 22 1.08 -1.76 -9.73
N ALA A 23 0.76 -2.74 -10.54
CA ALA A 23 0.00 -3.88 -10.07
C ALA A 23 0.88 -4.78 -9.21
N TYR A 24 0.44 -5.05 -8.01
CA TYR A 24 1.12 -5.96 -7.10
C TYR A 24 0.25 -7.19 -6.88
N ALA A 25 0.06 -7.93 -7.94
CA ALA A 25 -0.74 -9.15 -7.90
C ALA A 25 0.16 -10.31 -7.50
N PHE A 26 0.22 -10.60 -6.23
CA PHE A 26 0.98 -11.74 -5.75
C PHE A 26 0.22 -13.03 -6.04
N LYS A 27 0.90 -13.95 -6.70
CA LYS A 27 0.29 -15.23 -7.05
C LYS A 27 0.41 -16.26 -5.93
N SER A 28 1.39 -16.10 -5.06
CA SER A 28 1.61 -17.04 -3.96
C SER A 28 1.64 -16.33 -2.62
N GLY A 29 1.33 -17.10 -1.58
CA GLY A 29 1.41 -16.58 -0.22
C GLY A 29 2.83 -16.22 0.17
N LEU A 30 3.81 -16.99 -0.30
CA LEU A 30 5.21 -16.68 -0.01
C LEU A 30 5.65 -15.36 -0.60
N ALA A 31 5.22 -15.05 -1.82
CA ALA A 31 5.55 -13.78 -2.44
C ALA A 31 4.98 -12.61 -1.63
N LEU A 32 3.74 -12.74 -1.19
CA LEU A 32 3.11 -11.72 -0.35
C LEU A 32 3.86 -11.56 0.98
N LYS A 33 4.15 -12.68 1.63
CA LYS A 33 4.87 -12.67 2.91
C LYS A 33 6.24 -12.01 2.77
N THR A 34 6.96 -12.38 1.72
CA THR A 34 8.30 -11.83 1.45
C THR A 34 8.23 -10.32 1.24
N TRP A 35 7.27 -9.86 0.46
CA TRP A 35 7.07 -8.42 0.25
C TRP A 35 6.77 -7.71 1.57
N ARG A 36 5.83 -8.26 2.34
CA ARG A 36 5.44 -7.67 3.63
C ARG A 36 6.62 -7.56 4.59
N GLN A 37 7.39 -8.66 4.70
CA GLN A 37 8.56 -8.67 5.57
C GLN A 37 9.63 -7.70 5.09
N GLY A 38 9.81 -7.61 3.78
CA GLY A 38 10.75 -6.66 3.20
C GLY A 38 10.38 -5.20 3.49
N LYS A 39 9.09 -4.93 3.66
CA LYS A 39 8.61 -3.60 4.04
C LYS A 39 8.65 -3.38 5.55
N GLY A 40 9.01 -4.40 6.32
CA GLY A 40 9.02 -4.28 7.76
C GLY A 40 7.65 -4.14 8.39
N ILE A 41 6.61 -4.62 7.73
CA ILE A 41 5.24 -4.53 8.23
C ILE A 41 4.88 -5.81 8.97
N PRO A 42 4.65 -5.74 10.29
CA PRO A 42 4.26 -6.93 11.04
C PRO A 42 2.92 -7.49 10.54
N ARG A 43 2.74 -8.80 10.66
CA ARG A 43 1.51 -9.43 10.22
C ARG A 43 0.25 -8.81 10.87
N PRO A 44 0.24 -8.53 12.17
CA PRO A 44 -0.95 -7.92 12.78
C PRO A 44 -1.33 -6.58 12.15
N LEU A 45 -0.35 -5.75 11.87
CA LEU A 45 -0.61 -4.45 11.26
C LEU A 45 -1.12 -4.60 9.84
N PHE A 46 -0.48 -5.46 9.05
CA PHE A 46 -0.91 -5.67 7.67
C PHE A 46 -2.33 -6.24 7.61
N ALA A 47 -2.65 -7.16 8.51
CA ALA A 47 -4.00 -7.72 8.57
C ALA A 47 -5.04 -6.63 8.83
N GLN A 48 -4.74 -5.70 9.72
CA GLN A 48 -5.64 -4.57 9.97
C GLN A 48 -5.83 -3.70 8.73
N ILE A 49 -4.75 -3.44 8.01
CA ILE A 49 -4.82 -2.63 6.78
C ILE A 49 -5.60 -3.37 5.70
N ALA A 50 -5.41 -4.66 5.59
CA ALA A 50 -6.08 -5.49 4.58
C ALA A 50 -7.50 -5.92 5.00
N ASP A 51 -7.94 -5.49 6.17
CA ASP A 51 -9.27 -5.81 6.69
C ASP A 51 -9.54 -7.31 6.77
N CYS A 52 -8.59 -8.02 7.33
CA CYS A 52 -8.76 -9.45 7.61
C CYS A 52 -8.15 -9.78 8.96
N SER A 53 -8.45 -10.98 9.47
CA SER A 53 -7.84 -11.41 10.72
C SER A 53 -6.39 -11.80 10.48
N GLU A 54 -5.59 -11.71 11.53
CA GLU A 54 -4.21 -12.16 11.48
C GLU A 54 -4.12 -13.64 11.10
N ARG A 55 -5.06 -14.43 11.61
CA ARG A 55 -5.13 -15.86 11.29
C ARG A 55 -5.40 -16.08 9.81
N THR A 56 -6.33 -15.35 9.24
CA THR A 56 -6.64 -15.43 7.81
C THR A 56 -5.42 -15.09 6.98
N LEU A 57 -4.74 -13.99 7.34
CA LEU A 57 -3.53 -13.60 6.62
C LEU A 57 -2.46 -14.69 6.71
N ALA A 58 -2.23 -15.23 7.91
CA ALA A 58 -1.26 -16.30 8.10
C ALA A 58 -1.59 -17.52 7.23
N THR A 59 -2.86 -17.87 7.14
CA THR A 59 -3.32 -18.99 6.33
C THR A 59 -2.99 -18.75 4.86
N TYR A 60 -3.30 -17.56 4.34
CA TYR A 60 -3.04 -17.27 2.93
C TYR A 60 -1.55 -17.15 2.62
N GLU A 61 -0.77 -16.63 3.57
CA GLU A 61 0.68 -16.54 3.38
C GLU A 61 1.33 -17.92 3.25
N GLY A 62 0.67 -18.95 3.75
CA GLY A 62 1.13 -20.33 3.61
C GLY A 62 0.68 -21.04 2.35
N LYS A 63 -0.15 -20.40 1.52
CA LYS A 63 -0.69 -21.06 0.33
C LYS A 63 0.20 -20.88 -0.88
N ALA A 64 0.33 -21.95 -1.67
CA ALA A 64 1.09 -21.92 -2.90
C ALA A 64 0.47 -20.99 -3.93
N ARG A 65 -0.86 -20.87 -3.91
CA ARG A 65 -1.60 -19.97 -4.79
C ARG A 65 -2.60 -19.15 -4.00
N LEU A 66 -2.66 -17.86 -4.34
CA LEU A 66 -3.64 -16.98 -3.74
C LEU A 66 -4.85 -16.86 -4.66
N PRO A 67 -6.06 -17.15 -4.15
CA PRO A 67 -7.27 -16.93 -4.93
C PRO A 67 -7.46 -15.43 -5.22
N VAL A 68 -7.99 -15.11 -6.37
CA VAL A 68 -8.25 -13.73 -6.76
C VAL A 68 -9.14 -13.03 -5.73
N LYS A 69 -10.06 -13.75 -5.16
CA LYS A 69 -10.96 -13.23 -4.14
C LYS A 69 -10.20 -12.60 -2.96
N PHE A 70 -9.06 -13.20 -2.59
CA PHE A 70 -8.21 -12.67 -1.52
C PHE A 70 -7.21 -11.66 -2.06
N SER A 71 -6.56 -11.96 -3.17
CA SER A 71 -5.45 -11.14 -3.67
C SER A 71 -5.90 -9.77 -4.17
N ARG A 72 -7.12 -9.64 -4.68
CA ARG A 72 -7.59 -8.35 -5.18
C ARG A 72 -7.73 -7.29 -4.09
N PRO A 73 -8.43 -7.56 -2.98
CA PRO A 73 -8.47 -6.57 -1.88
C PRO A 73 -7.09 -6.28 -1.29
N VAL A 74 -6.23 -7.30 -1.22
CA VAL A 74 -4.87 -7.11 -0.73
C VAL A 74 -4.08 -6.19 -1.66
N GLU A 75 -4.27 -6.31 -2.96
CA GLU A 75 -3.64 -5.43 -3.93
C GLU A 75 -4.02 -3.96 -3.70
N GLU A 76 -5.29 -3.72 -3.41
CA GLU A 76 -5.75 -2.37 -3.08
C GLU A 76 -5.06 -1.84 -1.82
N SER A 77 -4.95 -2.68 -0.80
CA SER A 77 -4.27 -2.30 0.44
C SER A 77 -2.79 -1.98 0.19
N ILE A 78 -2.14 -2.76 -0.66
CA ILE A 78 -0.74 -2.53 -1.00
C ILE A 78 -0.57 -1.19 -1.72
N ARG A 79 -1.46 -0.87 -2.64
CA ARG A 79 -1.42 0.42 -3.32
C ARG A 79 -1.53 1.58 -2.35
N LEU A 80 -2.42 1.45 -1.38
CA LEU A 80 -2.57 2.46 -0.36
C LEU A 80 -1.30 2.59 0.49
N ILE A 81 -0.74 1.46 0.92
CA ILE A 81 0.50 1.46 1.69
C ILE A 81 1.61 2.19 0.94
N LEU A 82 1.78 1.87 -0.34
CA LEU A 82 2.84 2.49 -1.14
C LEU A 82 2.63 3.98 -1.32
N ALA A 83 1.39 4.41 -1.52
CA ALA A 83 1.08 5.82 -1.65
C ALA A 83 1.38 6.57 -0.35
N LEU A 84 0.98 6.00 0.77
CA LEU A 84 1.21 6.63 2.07
C LEU A 84 2.68 6.61 2.45
N GLU A 85 3.40 5.54 2.12
CA GLU A 85 4.84 5.46 2.36
C GLU A 85 5.59 6.56 1.61
N GLU A 86 5.19 6.80 0.38
CA GLU A 86 5.79 7.85 -0.43
C GLU A 86 5.63 9.22 0.25
N LEU A 87 4.48 9.48 0.85
CA LEU A 87 4.24 10.73 1.54
C LEU A 87 4.96 10.80 2.88
N ALA A 88 5.05 9.69 3.58
CA ALA A 88 5.68 9.65 4.90
C ALA A 88 7.21 9.65 4.82
N GLY A 89 7.75 9.21 3.70
CA GLY A 89 9.19 9.17 3.48
C GLY A 89 9.81 7.79 3.61
N ASP A 90 9.41 7.01 4.58
CA ASP A 90 9.89 5.64 4.75
C ASP A 90 8.89 4.79 5.52
N ASN A 91 9.20 3.51 5.64
CA ASN A 91 8.31 2.55 6.30
C ASN A 91 8.14 2.81 7.80
N ALA A 92 9.20 3.22 8.46
CA ALA A 92 9.14 3.46 9.90
C ALA A 92 8.23 4.66 10.19
N ALA A 93 8.37 5.72 9.43
CA ALA A 93 7.53 6.90 9.56
C ALA A 93 6.08 6.56 9.26
N LEU A 94 5.84 5.73 8.23
CA LEU A 94 4.49 5.33 7.89
C LEU A 94 3.83 4.53 9.01
N LYS A 95 4.53 3.56 9.58
CA LYS A 95 3.98 2.74 10.66
C LYS A 95 3.60 3.60 11.85
N GLU A 96 4.44 4.54 12.19
CA GLU A 96 4.17 5.45 13.29
C GLU A 96 2.97 6.34 13.00
N TRP A 97 2.92 6.90 11.80
CA TRP A 97 1.82 7.79 11.39
C TRP A 97 0.47 7.08 11.39
N LEU A 98 0.43 5.84 10.93
CA LEU A 98 -0.81 5.07 10.87
C LEU A 98 -1.45 4.87 12.25
N GLN A 99 -0.64 4.83 13.28
CA GLN A 99 -1.08 4.47 14.62
C GLN A 99 -1.21 5.66 15.57
N LYS A 100 -1.01 6.87 15.08
CA LYS A 100 -1.13 8.08 15.88
C LYS A 100 -2.41 8.84 15.56
N PRO A 101 -3.07 9.39 16.59
CA PRO A 101 -4.18 10.31 16.36
C PRO A 101 -3.73 11.48 15.50
N ASN A 102 -4.59 11.89 14.58
CA ASN A 102 -4.26 12.95 13.64
C ASN A 102 -5.36 14.01 13.65
N ALA A 103 -4.96 15.25 13.87
CA ALA A 103 -5.91 16.36 13.92
C ALA A 103 -6.70 16.51 12.62
N ALA A 104 -6.09 16.17 11.48
CA ALA A 104 -6.77 16.24 10.19
C ALA A 104 -7.95 15.27 10.09
N PHE A 105 -8.00 14.27 10.96
CA PHE A 105 -9.04 13.24 10.98
C PHE A 105 -9.83 13.26 12.30
N ASP A 106 -10.01 14.42 12.87
CA ASP A 106 -10.72 14.57 14.16
C ASP A 106 -10.09 13.72 15.26
N ARG A 107 -8.76 13.68 15.28
CA ARG A 107 -7.97 12.93 16.26
C ARG A 107 -8.13 11.42 16.15
N ARG A 108 -8.70 10.94 15.08
CA ARG A 108 -8.71 9.52 14.81
C ARG A 108 -7.38 9.11 14.20
N THR A 109 -7.01 7.86 14.36
CA THR A 109 -5.81 7.34 13.71
C THR A 109 -6.12 7.01 12.25
N PRO A 110 -5.16 7.19 11.35
CA PRO A 110 -5.37 6.75 9.97
C PRO A 110 -5.75 5.28 9.87
N LEU A 111 -5.18 4.44 10.74
CA LEU A 111 -5.52 3.03 10.76
C LEU A 111 -7.00 2.80 11.08
N SER A 112 -7.59 3.60 11.99
CA SER A 112 -9.00 3.49 12.31
C SER A 112 -9.89 3.85 11.12
N LEU A 113 -9.45 4.76 10.27
CA LEU A 113 -10.18 5.09 9.04
C LEU A 113 -10.20 3.89 8.10
N ILE A 114 -9.07 3.21 7.97
CA ILE A 114 -8.99 2.02 7.13
C ILE A 114 -9.93 0.95 7.65
N LYS A 115 -9.88 0.69 8.95
CA LYS A 115 -10.72 -0.32 9.59
C LYS A 115 -12.21 0.02 9.50
N GLY A 116 -12.53 1.29 9.49
CA GLY A 116 -13.91 1.75 9.37
C GLY A 116 -14.42 1.86 7.95
N GLY A 117 -13.63 1.45 6.96
CA GLY A 117 -14.04 1.54 5.57
C GLY A 117 -13.95 2.93 4.97
N GLU A 118 -13.22 3.83 5.62
CA GLU A 118 -13.10 5.23 5.18
C GLU A 118 -11.79 5.49 4.45
N VAL A 119 -11.32 4.52 3.67
CA VAL A 119 -10.06 4.69 2.92
C VAL A 119 -10.12 5.85 1.93
N ASP A 120 -11.32 6.23 1.49
CA ASP A 120 -11.48 7.35 0.57
C ASP A 120 -10.94 8.64 1.15
N VAL A 121 -11.04 8.81 2.47
CA VAL A 121 -10.50 9.99 3.15
C VAL A 121 -8.99 10.04 2.96
N LEU A 122 -8.33 8.91 3.10
CA LEU A 122 -6.88 8.82 2.93
C LEU A 122 -6.48 9.04 1.47
N TRP A 123 -7.21 8.46 0.53
CA TRP A 123 -6.94 8.69 -0.88
C TRP A 123 -7.16 10.13 -1.28
N GLY A 124 -8.18 10.78 -0.70
CA GLY A 124 -8.42 12.20 -0.92
C GLY A 124 -7.22 13.04 -0.49
N MET A 125 -6.67 12.74 0.68
CA MET A 125 -5.48 13.42 1.19
C MET A 125 -4.29 13.19 0.26
N VAL A 126 -4.07 11.95 -0.18
CA VAL A 126 -2.98 11.62 -1.09
C VAL A 126 -3.08 12.44 -2.38
N HIS A 127 -4.28 12.48 -2.96
CA HIS A 127 -4.49 13.25 -4.19
C HIS A 127 -4.26 14.73 -4.00
N GLN A 128 -4.74 15.30 -2.91
CA GLN A 128 -4.54 16.70 -2.62
C GLN A 128 -3.06 17.06 -2.50
N ILE A 129 -2.32 16.23 -1.78
CA ILE A 129 -0.89 16.46 -1.60
C ILE A 129 -0.14 16.34 -2.93
N ARG A 130 -0.47 15.34 -3.73
CA ARG A 130 0.15 15.14 -5.04
C ARG A 130 -0.13 16.28 -6.00
N GLN A 131 -1.26 16.95 -5.85
CA GLN A 131 -1.62 18.09 -6.67
C GLN A 131 -1.04 19.39 -6.14
N GLY A 132 -0.31 19.35 -5.04
CA GLY A 132 0.28 20.53 -4.45
C GLY A 132 -0.71 21.41 -3.69
N ALA A 133 -1.83 20.84 -3.25
CA ALA A 133 -2.85 21.63 -2.55
C ALA A 133 -2.36 22.23 -1.24
N PHE A 134 -1.27 21.71 -0.70
CA PHE A 134 -0.69 22.19 0.54
C PHE A 134 0.64 22.92 0.33
N ALA A 135 0.96 23.20 -0.91
CA ALA A 135 2.19 23.90 -1.24
C ALA A 135 2.11 25.39 -0.86
#